data_0b7d674689859c132a1563f02ffec358
#
_entry.id   0b7d674689859c132a1563f02ffec358
#
_cell.length_a   1.000
_cell.length_b   1.000
_cell.length_c   1.000
_cell.angle_alpha   90.00
_cell.angle_beta   90.00
_cell.angle_gamma   90.00
#
_symmetry.space_group_name_H-M   'P 1'
#
loop_
_entity.id
_entity.type
_entity.pdbx_description
1 polymer ?
#
loop_
_entity_poly.entity_id
_entity_poly.type
_entity_poly.pdbx_seq_one_letter_code
_entity_poly.pdbx_strand_id
1 'polypeptide(L)'
;MRRERVIRTRSYHRKGRLVPRRAVGLRAGSVVLKPGEQMPWHSTRAREELLLALRGRVIVEAGPSPRRIRRVSLGAGWCLFLPRETPHRVVNRSRALARYLYISAPTR
;
A
#
# COMPACT_ATOMS: atom_id res chain seq x y z
N MET A 1 27.89 -24.26 0.22
CA MET A 1 27.88 -23.28 1.34
C MET A 1 26.47 -22.87 1.66
N ARG A 2 26.10 -22.96 2.90
CA ARG A 2 24.78 -22.53 3.34
C ARG A 2 24.76 -21.02 3.57
N ARG A 3 23.78 -20.35 2.99
CA ARG A 3 23.60 -18.93 3.20
C ARG A 3 22.85 -18.69 4.50
N GLU A 4 23.34 -17.80 5.31
CA GLU A 4 22.66 -17.40 6.52
C GLU A 4 21.32 -16.74 6.20
N ARG A 5 20.30 -17.12 6.96
CA ARG A 5 18.99 -16.49 6.88
C ARG A 5 18.94 -15.35 7.88
N VAL A 6 18.53 -14.18 7.42
CA VAL A 6 18.49 -12.99 8.23
C VAL A 6 17.06 -12.71 8.64
N ILE A 7 16.85 -12.66 9.95
CA ILE A 7 15.58 -12.25 10.54
C ILE A 7 15.77 -10.83 11.05
N ARG A 8 14.88 -9.91 10.64
CA ARG A 8 15.02 -8.51 10.97
C ARG A 8 13.75 -7.95 11.59
N THR A 9 13.93 -6.95 12.44
CA THR A 9 12.82 -6.16 12.96
C THR A 9 12.94 -4.73 12.46
N ARG A 10 11.82 -4.07 12.32
CA ARG A 10 11.76 -2.68 11.90
C ARG A 10 10.43 -2.09 12.35
N SER A 11 10.45 -0.84 12.77
CA SER A 11 9.22 -0.15 13.10
C SER A 11 8.42 0.12 11.82
N TYR A 12 7.17 -0.30 11.79
CA TYR A 12 6.30 -0.04 10.65
C TYR A 12 5.67 1.36 10.69
N HIS A 13 5.97 2.12 11.74
CA HIS A 13 5.56 3.52 11.81
C HIS A 13 6.48 4.44 11.02
N ARG A 14 7.63 3.94 10.61
CA ARG A 14 8.58 4.74 9.83
C ARG A 14 8.21 4.68 8.36
N LYS A 15 8.30 5.83 7.69
CA LYS A 15 8.09 5.92 6.25
C LYS A 15 9.12 5.08 5.52
N GLY A 16 8.70 4.41 4.45
CA GLY A 16 9.58 3.71 3.55
C GLY A 16 9.45 2.20 3.58
N ARG A 17 10.40 1.55 2.99
CA ARG A 17 10.40 0.11 2.77
C ARG A 17 10.48 -0.66 4.09
N LEU A 18 9.66 -1.69 4.20
CA LEU A 18 9.61 -2.54 5.40
C LEU A 18 10.29 -3.89 5.21
N VAL A 19 10.50 -4.33 3.98
CA VAL A 19 11.17 -5.59 3.69
C VAL A 19 12.52 -5.34 3.04
N PRO A 20 13.50 -6.25 3.20
CA PRO A 20 14.81 -6.08 2.57
C PRO A 20 14.71 -6.02 1.04
N ARG A 21 15.64 -5.32 0.41
CA ARG A 21 15.70 -5.26 -1.06
C ARG A 21 15.85 -6.65 -1.68
N ARG A 22 16.45 -7.57 -0.95
CA ARG A 22 16.69 -8.94 -1.42
C ARG A 22 15.48 -9.86 -1.28
N ALA A 23 14.38 -9.38 -0.70
CA ALA A 23 13.18 -10.20 -0.61
C ALA A 23 12.74 -10.58 -2.02
N VAL A 24 12.45 -11.86 -2.22
CA VAL A 24 12.17 -12.37 -3.57
C VAL A 24 10.72 -12.19 -3.99
N GLY A 25 9.80 -12.20 -3.07
CA GLY A 25 8.37 -12.13 -3.44
C GLY A 25 7.64 -11.02 -2.72
N LEU A 26 7.87 -10.89 -1.43
CA LEU A 26 7.12 -9.94 -0.61
C LEU A 26 7.63 -8.52 -0.80
N ARG A 27 6.70 -7.59 -0.97
CA ARG A 27 6.97 -6.15 -0.92
C ARG A 27 6.08 -5.54 0.11
N ALA A 28 6.64 -4.63 0.91
CA ALA A 28 5.85 -3.91 1.90
C ALA A 28 6.52 -2.57 2.19
N GLY A 29 5.70 -1.58 2.46
CA GLY A 29 6.19 -0.26 2.80
C GLY A 29 5.17 0.54 3.59
N SER A 30 5.66 1.60 4.21
CA SER A 30 4.85 2.56 4.94
C SER A 30 4.80 3.87 4.16
N VAL A 31 3.60 4.36 3.94
CA VAL A 31 3.34 5.58 3.18
C VAL A 31 2.74 6.62 4.10
N VAL A 32 3.25 7.84 4.01
CA VAL A 32 2.73 8.99 4.73
C VAL A 32 2.21 9.99 3.70
N LEU A 33 0.95 10.37 3.83
CA LEU A 33 0.34 11.37 2.97
C LEU A 33 -0.12 12.55 3.82
N LYS A 34 0.41 13.72 3.54
CA LYS A 34 -0.08 14.98 4.11
C LYS A 34 -1.42 15.33 3.46
N PRO A 35 -2.20 16.25 4.05
CA PRO A 35 -3.43 16.69 3.40
C PRO A 35 -3.21 17.12 1.96
N GLY A 36 -4.01 16.58 1.05
CA GLY A 36 -3.92 16.86 -0.37
C GLY A 36 -2.93 16.01 -1.15
N GLU A 37 -2.06 15.29 -0.48
CA GLU A 37 -1.10 14.43 -1.18
C GLU A 37 -1.73 13.13 -1.65
N GLN A 38 -1.12 12.54 -2.65
CA GLN A 38 -1.60 11.28 -3.20
C GLN A 38 -0.46 10.38 -3.63
N MET A 39 -0.73 9.09 -3.60
CA MET A 39 0.01 8.09 -4.33
C MET A 39 -0.67 7.99 -5.69
N PRO A 40 0.03 8.35 -6.78
CA PRO A 40 -0.63 8.50 -8.09
C PRO A 40 -1.11 7.18 -8.68
N TRP A 41 -1.92 7.25 -9.72
CA TRP A 41 -2.44 6.08 -10.41
C TRP A 41 -1.33 5.14 -10.82
N HIS A 42 -1.51 3.87 -10.47
CA HIS A 42 -0.64 2.77 -10.89
C HIS A 42 -1.41 1.47 -10.77
N SER A 43 -0.94 0.43 -11.41
CA SER A 43 -1.58 -0.89 -11.37
C SER A 43 -0.86 -1.80 -10.39
N THR A 44 -1.61 -2.71 -9.76
CA THR A 44 -1.01 -3.81 -9.01
C THR A 44 -0.24 -4.77 -9.93
N ARG A 45 -0.54 -4.74 -11.23
CA ARG A 45 0.07 -5.62 -12.25
C ARG A 45 -0.09 -7.08 -11.87
N ALA A 46 0.97 -7.87 -11.88
CA ALA A 46 0.91 -9.30 -11.57
C ALA A 46 1.01 -9.58 -10.07
N ARG A 47 0.54 -8.65 -9.24
CA ARG A 47 0.61 -8.79 -7.78
C ARG A 47 -0.76 -8.56 -7.16
N GLU A 48 -0.99 -9.21 -6.04
CA GLU A 48 -2.08 -8.86 -5.16
C GLU A 48 -1.55 -7.92 -4.08
N GLU A 49 -2.39 -7.04 -3.59
CA GLU A 49 -1.96 -6.03 -2.63
C GLU A 49 -2.97 -5.85 -1.51
N LEU A 50 -2.45 -5.65 -0.30
CA LEU A 50 -3.26 -5.34 0.87
C LEU A 50 -2.83 -3.97 1.38
N LEU A 51 -3.79 -3.07 1.57
CA LEU A 51 -3.57 -1.76 2.16
C LEU A 51 -4.14 -1.77 3.58
N LEU A 52 -3.35 -1.29 4.54
CA LEU A 52 -3.78 -1.22 5.95
C LEU A 52 -3.62 0.22 6.42
N ALA A 53 -4.74 0.86 6.79
CA ALA A 53 -4.68 2.22 7.32
C ALA A 53 -4.27 2.18 8.79
N LEU A 54 -3.26 2.98 9.15
CA LEU A 54 -2.73 3.05 10.49
C LEU A 54 -3.12 4.34 11.21
N ARG A 55 -3.23 5.44 10.46
CA ARG A 55 -3.53 6.74 11.04
C ARG A 55 -4.27 7.58 10.02
N GLY A 56 -5.26 8.32 10.48
CA GLY A 56 -6.04 9.19 9.61
C GLY A 56 -6.91 8.40 8.66
N ARG A 57 -7.20 8.98 7.52
CA ARG A 57 -8.12 8.41 6.54
C ARG A 57 -7.65 8.73 5.14
N VAL A 58 -7.71 7.75 4.26
CA VAL A 58 -7.42 7.92 2.84
C VAL A 58 -8.61 7.47 2.02
N ILE A 59 -8.68 7.96 0.78
CA ILE A 59 -9.62 7.48 -0.23
C ILE A 59 -8.83 6.68 -1.22
N VAL A 60 -9.22 5.43 -1.41
CA VAL A 60 -8.64 4.56 -2.44
C VAL A 60 -9.60 4.56 -3.61
N GLU A 61 -9.13 4.98 -4.77
CA GLU A 61 -9.89 4.90 -6.00
C GLU A 61 -9.31 3.78 -6.85
N ALA A 62 -10.15 2.83 -7.23
CA ALA A 62 -9.70 1.66 -7.95
C ALA A 62 -10.70 1.29 -9.02
N GLY A 63 -10.21 0.80 -10.14
CA GLY A 63 -11.08 0.36 -11.21
C GLY A 63 -10.33 0.21 -12.52
N PRO A 64 -10.99 -0.33 -13.55
CA PRO A 64 -10.34 -0.57 -14.84
C PRO A 64 -9.91 0.73 -15.55
N SER A 65 -10.49 1.86 -15.20
CA SER A 65 -10.15 3.14 -15.80
C SER A 65 -10.64 4.28 -14.90
N PRO A 66 -10.13 5.52 -15.10
CA PRO A 66 -10.61 6.67 -14.33
C PRO A 66 -12.11 6.94 -14.47
N ARG A 67 -12.75 6.44 -15.52
CA ARG A 67 -14.20 6.60 -15.73
C ARG A 67 -15.03 5.55 -15.01
N ARG A 68 -14.42 4.44 -14.61
CA ARG A 68 -15.12 3.32 -13.98
C ARG A 68 -14.39 2.96 -12.70
N ILE A 69 -14.43 3.89 -11.74
CA ILE A 69 -13.74 3.71 -10.49
C ILE A 69 -14.72 3.46 -9.36
N ARG A 70 -14.24 2.72 -8.38
CA ARG A 70 -14.88 2.56 -7.09
C ARG A 70 -14.05 3.32 -6.07
N ARG A 71 -14.70 4.13 -5.24
CA ARG A 71 -14.05 4.86 -4.17
C ARG A 71 -14.32 4.17 -2.85
N VAL A 72 -13.26 3.93 -2.10
CA VAL A 72 -13.34 3.31 -0.78
C VAL A 72 -12.64 4.21 0.21
N SER A 73 -13.37 4.62 1.24
CA SER A 73 -12.79 5.37 2.35
C SER A 73 -12.18 4.38 3.33
N LEU A 74 -10.88 4.54 3.58
CA LEU A 74 -10.13 3.61 4.41
C LEU A 74 -9.58 4.38 5.63
N GLY A 75 -10.18 4.13 6.78
CA GLY A 75 -9.77 4.74 8.04
C GLY A 75 -8.88 3.81 8.85
N ALA A 76 -8.23 4.38 9.88
CA ALA A 76 -7.34 3.63 10.75
C ALA A 76 -8.01 2.37 11.29
N GLY A 77 -7.32 1.25 11.21
CA GLY A 77 -7.83 -0.05 11.65
C GLY A 77 -8.52 -0.86 10.57
N TRP A 78 -8.68 -0.30 9.37
CA TRP A 78 -9.31 -1.00 8.24
C TRP A 78 -8.26 -1.37 7.20
N CYS A 79 -8.54 -2.43 6.48
CA CYS A 79 -7.69 -2.85 5.36
C CYS A 79 -8.53 -3.04 4.10
N LEU A 80 -7.85 -3.00 2.96
CA LEU A 80 -8.46 -3.16 1.65
C LEU A 80 -7.61 -4.10 0.82
N PHE A 81 -8.25 -5.08 0.19
CA PHE A 81 -7.59 -5.98 -0.74
C PHE A 81 -7.75 -5.46 -2.17
N LEU A 82 -6.65 -5.46 -2.91
CA LEU A 82 -6.64 -5.14 -4.34
C LEU A 82 -6.15 -6.35 -5.11
N PRO A 83 -6.99 -6.88 -6.03
CA PRO A 83 -6.55 -7.99 -6.86
C PRO A 83 -5.49 -7.56 -7.88
N ARG A 84 -4.91 -8.53 -8.57
CA ARG A 84 -3.96 -8.25 -9.65
C ARG A 84 -4.62 -7.42 -10.75
N GLU A 85 -3.80 -6.73 -11.53
CA GLU A 85 -4.23 -5.94 -12.68
C GLU A 85 -5.29 -4.88 -12.32
N THR A 86 -5.14 -4.26 -11.16
CA THR A 86 -6.08 -3.26 -10.68
C THR A 86 -5.43 -1.89 -10.64
N PRO A 87 -5.79 -1.00 -11.57
CA PRO A 87 -5.37 0.41 -11.48
C PRO A 87 -6.00 1.06 -10.25
N HIS A 88 -5.20 1.83 -9.54
CA HIS A 88 -5.69 2.51 -8.33
C HIS A 88 -4.81 3.69 -7.97
N ARG A 89 -5.34 4.56 -7.12
CA ARG A 89 -4.58 5.60 -6.46
C ARG A 89 -5.07 5.76 -5.04
N VAL A 90 -4.24 6.37 -4.20
CA VAL A 90 -4.59 6.64 -2.80
C VAL A 90 -4.45 8.13 -2.57
N VAL A 91 -5.50 8.78 -2.06
CA VAL A 91 -5.54 10.23 -1.89
C VAL A 91 -5.89 10.56 -0.45
N ASN A 92 -5.19 11.52 0.13
CA ASN A 92 -5.57 12.08 1.42
C ASN A 92 -6.35 13.38 1.18
N ARG A 93 -7.67 13.30 1.25
CA ARG A 93 -8.55 14.47 1.11
C ARG A 93 -8.94 15.05 2.46
N SER A 94 -8.37 14.54 3.55
CA SER A 94 -8.66 15.04 4.89
C SER A 94 -7.76 16.21 5.26
N ARG A 95 -7.99 16.77 6.44
CA ARG A 95 -7.17 17.88 6.97
C ARG A 95 -6.05 17.37 7.89
N ALA A 96 -5.95 16.07 8.06
CA ALA A 96 -4.97 15.46 8.95
C ALA A 96 -4.02 14.56 8.17
N LEU A 97 -2.84 14.35 8.74
CA LEU A 97 -1.88 13.43 8.17
C LEU A 97 -2.45 12.01 8.16
N ALA A 98 -2.19 11.27 7.10
CA ALA A 98 -2.59 9.88 6.98
C ALA A 98 -1.37 8.99 6.79
N ARG A 99 -1.46 7.79 7.33
CA ARG A 99 -0.41 6.78 7.19
C ARG A 99 -1.04 5.44 6.90
N TYR A 100 -0.48 4.73 5.93
CA TYR A 100 -0.93 3.37 5.64
C TYR A 100 0.25 2.49 5.24
N LEU A 101 0.04 1.19 5.37
CA LEU A 101 0.98 0.19 4.89
C LEU A 101 0.45 -0.42 3.62
N TYR A 102 1.35 -0.76 2.70
CA TYR A 102 1.04 -1.67 1.61
C TYR A 102 1.86 -2.93 1.77
N ILE A 103 1.24 -4.06 1.44
CA ILE A 103 1.88 -5.37 1.42
C ILE A 103 1.46 -6.02 0.11
N SER A 104 2.40 -6.49 -0.69
CA SER A 104 2.05 -7.12 -1.95
C SER A 104 2.87 -8.36 -2.21
N ALA A 105 2.27 -9.28 -2.94
CA ALA A 105 2.88 -10.54 -3.28
C ALA A 105 2.56 -10.88 -4.74
N PRO A 106 3.50 -11.53 -5.46
CA PRO A 106 3.26 -11.89 -6.84
C PRO A 106 2.22 -12.98 -6.97
N THR A 107 1.49 -12.97 -8.07
CA THR A 107 0.56 -14.03 -8.44
C THR A 107 1.19 -14.89 -9.53
N ARG A 108 0.71 -16.09 -9.65
CA ARG A 108 1.14 -16.99 -10.71
C ARG A 108 0.29 -16.82 -11.96
#